data_3543f91a155725ce45b4a1b6d8a704e8
#
_entry.id   3543f91a155725ce45b4a1b6d8a704e8
#
_cell.length_a   1.000
_cell.length_b   1.000
_cell.length_c   1.000
_cell.angle_alpha   90.00
_cell.angle_beta   90.00
_cell.angle_gamma   90.00
#
_symmetry.space_group_name_H-M   'P 1'
#
loop_
_entity.id
_entity.type
_entity.pdbx_description
1 polymer ?
#
loop_
_entity_poly.entity_id
_entity_poly.type
_entity_poly.pdbx_seq_one_letter_code
_entity_poly.pdbx_strand_id
1 'polypeptide(L)'
;MSEIDYGQLRDDDYPITKKTIYMNNGAIAPTPLSTIKSMTDFLLFCAEGGPDSSSTSDYIMSLLDELRTRIAHLINCDHDEVVLVQSTTEGLNMVRNGLYWQTGDAIVIRGGRHEHYANYLPWVALSQKKGVQLRELTMTDENGYFDLGQLEKLVKGSQLISLSHVLYNTGAIMPIEEVGRIAQENDVLFCVDAAQSAGTISIDVKKIGCHFMAFPGFKWLCGPTGIAVFYCSKKAFELLDPPEIGGESSTLSEQNIITHLDMPARLQAGFRNFPGAAGLEASLRYILRIGIERIRKKNMNVARILREELSRIPAIKMYGPDDESKRSSIVTFMPQKADSLALVRQLEKNRVILAARDIGGGKKAVRATPHLFNSEEEASITASHVRDLLG
;
A
#
# COMPACT_ATOMS: atom_id res chain seq x y z
N MET A 1 -14.00 -3.44 25.58
CA MET A 1 -13.66 -2.34 24.66
C MET A 1 -14.98 -1.72 24.21
N SER A 2 -15.15 -0.40 24.37
CA SER A 2 -16.37 0.33 23.95
C SER A 2 -16.61 0.15 22.45
N GLU A 3 -17.86 0.17 22.05
CA GLU A 3 -18.29 0.19 20.66
C GLU A 3 -17.77 1.49 20.00
N ILE A 4 -17.30 1.41 18.74
CA ILE A 4 -16.80 2.56 18.02
C ILE A 4 -17.96 3.24 17.34
N ASP A 5 -18.22 4.50 17.68
CA ASP A 5 -19.16 5.35 16.97
C ASP A 5 -18.49 5.90 15.69
N TYR A 6 -18.75 5.21 14.58
CA TYR A 6 -18.24 5.63 13.26
C TYR A 6 -18.89 6.92 12.76
N GLY A 7 -20.10 7.28 13.23
CA GLY A 7 -20.77 8.53 12.91
C GLY A 7 -20.03 9.71 13.52
N GLN A 8 -19.79 9.66 14.84
CA GLN A 8 -19.02 10.68 15.53
C GLN A 8 -17.60 10.81 14.96
N LEU A 9 -16.90 9.70 14.75
CA LEU A 9 -15.56 9.65 14.14
C LEU A 9 -15.51 10.37 12.77
N ARG A 10 -16.54 10.12 11.94
CA ARG A 10 -16.69 10.76 10.64
C ARG A 10 -16.87 12.27 10.75
N ASP A 11 -17.73 12.72 11.67
CA ASP A 11 -18.07 14.14 11.86
C ASP A 11 -16.91 14.93 12.44
N ASP A 12 -16.16 14.35 13.35
CA ASP A 12 -15.05 14.97 14.06
C ASP A 12 -13.77 15.05 13.20
N ASP A 13 -13.43 13.97 12.50
CA ASP A 13 -12.12 13.82 11.85
C ASP A 13 -12.13 13.99 10.32
N TYR A 14 -13.29 13.84 9.64
CA TYR A 14 -13.34 13.83 8.17
C TYR A 14 -14.28 14.90 7.58
N PRO A 15 -13.89 16.19 7.54
CA PRO A 15 -14.77 17.28 7.08
C PRO A 15 -15.23 17.14 5.63
N ILE A 16 -14.53 16.37 4.78
CA ILE A 16 -14.93 16.08 3.40
C ILE A 16 -16.29 15.40 3.33
N THR A 17 -16.65 14.60 4.33
CA THR A 17 -17.90 13.82 4.37
C THR A 17 -19.15 14.70 4.46
N LYS A 18 -19.01 15.94 4.91
CA LYS A 18 -20.10 16.94 4.95
C LYS A 18 -20.49 17.46 3.57
N LYS A 19 -19.65 17.26 2.56
CA LYS A 19 -19.82 17.87 1.23
C LYS A 19 -19.79 16.86 0.08
N THR A 20 -19.18 15.69 0.29
CA THR A 20 -18.81 14.80 -0.81
C THR A 20 -18.76 13.36 -0.32
N ILE A 21 -19.31 12.45 -1.09
CA ILE A 21 -19.10 11.02 -0.93
C ILE A 21 -17.72 10.69 -1.54
N TYR A 22 -16.73 10.43 -0.68
CA TYR A 22 -15.38 10.15 -1.12
C TYR A 22 -15.06 8.65 -0.97
N MET A 23 -14.97 7.95 -2.10
CA MET A 23 -14.63 6.52 -2.16
C MET A 23 -13.43 6.28 -3.09
N ASN A 24 -12.37 7.10 -2.99
CA ASN A 24 -11.13 6.93 -3.74
C ASN A 24 -9.91 6.73 -2.83
N ASN A 25 -10.11 6.08 -1.67
CA ASN A 25 -9.08 5.86 -0.65
C ASN A 25 -7.92 4.97 -1.14
N GLY A 26 -8.17 4.06 -2.07
CA GLY A 26 -7.13 3.28 -2.73
C GLY A 26 -6.19 4.10 -3.65
N ALA A 27 -6.47 5.38 -3.89
CA ALA A 27 -5.54 6.33 -4.47
C ALA A 27 -4.86 7.15 -3.35
N ILE A 28 -5.61 8.00 -2.66
CA ILE A 28 -5.18 8.78 -1.50
C ILE A 28 -6.38 8.88 -0.56
N ALA A 29 -6.22 8.57 0.72
CA ALA A 29 -7.27 8.78 1.72
C ALA A 29 -7.22 10.21 2.27
N PRO A 30 -8.36 10.79 2.66
CA PRO A 30 -8.38 12.01 3.45
C PRO A 30 -7.64 11.80 4.77
N THR A 31 -6.77 12.74 5.11
CA THR A 31 -6.05 12.73 6.38
C THR A 31 -6.97 13.21 7.49
N PRO A 32 -7.11 12.49 8.62
CA PRO A 32 -7.93 12.93 9.76
C PRO A 32 -7.45 14.25 10.36
N LEU A 33 -8.37 15.07 10.89
CA LEU A 33 -8.02 16.32 11.54
C LEU A 33 -7.06 16.13 12.72
N SER A 34 -7.20 15.05 13.47
CA SER A 34 -6.28 14.67 14.55
C SER A 34 -4.85 14.45 14.07
N THR A 35 -4.68 13.85 12.89
CA THR A 35 -3.38 13.66 12.24
C THR A 35 -2.79 14.99 11.75
N ILE A 36 -3.61 15.84 11.12
CA ILE A 36 -3.19 17.19 10.68
C ILE A 36 -2.71 18.01 11.88
N LYS A 37 -3.45 17.94 13.00
CA LYS A 37 -3.05 18.60 14.24
C LYS A 37 -1.67 18.14 14.72
N SER A 38 -1.41 16.84 14.73
CA SER A 38 -0.10 16.31 15.16
C SER A 38 1.05 16.82 14.28
N MET A 39 0.85 16.94 12.97
CA MET A 39 1.84 17.53 12.05
C MET A 39 2.08 19.01 12.33
N THR A 40 1.00 19.75 12.60
CA THR A 40 1.08 21.18 12.90
C THR A 40 1.77 21.42 14.25
N ASP A 41 1.42 20.65 15.28
CA ASP A 41 2.04 20.70 16.60
C ASP A 41 3.56 20.44 16.52
N PHE A 42 3.98 19.46 15.71
CA PHE A 42 5.40 19.18 15.44
C PHE A 42 6.11 20.38 14.82
N LEU A 43 5.52 20.99 13.78
CA LEU A 43 6.10 22.15 13.10
C LEU A 43 6.23 23.35 14.02
N LEU A 44 5.21 23.61 14.86
CA LEU A 44 5.23 24.69 15.87
C LEU A 44 6.30 24.41 16.93
N PHE A 45 6.40 23.20 17.44
CA PHE A 45 7.44 22.79 18.39
C PHE A 45 8.85 23.07 17.85
N CYS A 46 9.11 22.70 16.59
CA CYS A 46 10.39 23.00 15.93
C CYS A 46 10.64 24.50 15.75
N ALA A 47 9.59 25.26 15.41
CA ALA A 47 9.71 26.71 15.21
C ALA A 47 9.98 27.48 16.52
N GLU A 48 9.41 27.03 17.64
CA GLU A 48 9.57 27.63 18.95
C GLU A 48 10.86 27.19 19.64
N GLY A 49 11.22 25.87 19.55
CA GLY A 49 12.34 25.27 20.26
C GLY A 49 13.67 25.27 19.49
N GLY A 50 13.63 25.65 18.21
CA GLY A 50 14.77 25.55 17.28
C GLY A 50 14.84 24.17 16.60
N PRO A 51 14.80 24.15 15.24
CA PRO A 51 14.68 22.89 14.50
C PRO A 51 15.91 21.95 14.61
N ASP A 52 17.05 22.47 15.04
CA ASP A 52 18.33 21.74 15.23
C ASP A 52 18.82 21.86 16.68
N SER A 53 17.92 22.04 17.65
CA SER A 53 18.27 22.00 19.07
C SER A 53 18.33 20.57 19.60
N SER A 54 19.05 20.33 20.70
CA SER A 54 19.14 19.02 21.35
C SER A 54 17.75 18.48 21.72
N SER A 55 16.87 19.35 22.25
CA SER A 55 15.50 18.95 22.61
C SER A 55 14.66 18.53 21.40
N THR A 56 14.85 19.17 20.24
CA THR A 56 14.18 18.80 19.00
C THR A 56 14.73 17.49 18.45
N SER A 57 16.03 17.29 18.52
CA SER A 57 16.68 16.02 18.12
C SER A 57 16.20 14.86 18.97
N ASP A 58 16.13 15.03 20.29
CA ASP A 58 15.64 14.00 21.22
C ASP A 58 14.17 13.65 20.93
N TYR A 59 13.34 14.68 20.67
CA TYR A 59 11.95 14.46 20.30
C TYR A 59 11.81 13.71 18.97
N ILE A 60 12.58 14.07 17.96
CA ILE A 60 12.58 13.38 16.66
C ILE A 60 13.01 11.91 16.83
N MET A 61 14.04 11.63 17.61
CA MET A 61 14.51 10.27 17.88
C MET A 61 13.40 9.43 18.53
N SER A 62 12.75 9.95 19.57
CA SER A 62 11.63 9.30 20.24
C SER A 62 10.45 9.06 19.29
N LEU A 63 10.09 10.06 18.49
CA LEU A 63 9.02 9.96 17.49
C LEU A 63 9.27 8.86 16.46
N LEU A 64 10.48 8.78 15.92
CA LEU A 64 10.85 7.76 14.93
C LEU A 64 10.85 6.35 15.54
N ASP A 65 11.27 6.23 16.79
CA ASP A 65 11.26 4.97 17.54
C ASP A 65 9.83 4.48 17.80
N GLU A 66 8.96 5.36 18.30
CA GLU A 66 7.53 5.06 18.49
C GLU A 66 6.84 4.68 17.18
N LEU A 67 7.14 5.42 16.10
CA LEU A 67 6.58 5.12 14.77
C LEU A 67 6.98 3.73 14.30
N ARG A 68 8.26 3.36 14.39
CA ARG A 68 8.75 2.02 14.03
C ARG A 68 8.11 0.93 14.88
N THR A 69 7.98 1.17 16.18
CA THR A 69 7.32 0.24 17.12
C THR A 69 5.86 -0.02 16.70
N ARG A 70 5.11 1.01 16.31
CA ARG A 70 3.72 0.84 15.84
C ARG A 70 3.63 0.12 14.50
N ILE A 71 4.57 0.40 13.59
CA ILE A 71 4.65 -0.30 12.31
C ILE A 71 5.00 -1.77 12.56
N ALA A 72 5.95 -2.06 13.41
CA ALA A 72 6.34 -3.42 13.78
C ALA A 72 5.15 -4.20 14.35
N HIS A 73 4.35 -3.58 15.21
CA HIS A 73 3.11 -4.16 15.72
C HIS A 73 2.07 -4.39 14.59
N LEU A 74 1.93 -3.44 13.65
CA LEU A 74 0.96 -3.53 12.55
C LEU A 74 1.19 -4.73 11.64
N ILE A 75 2.45 -5.10 11.37
CA ILE A 75 2.81 -6.15 10.41
C ILE A 75 3.51 -7.36 11.05
N ASN A 76 3.58 -7.43 12.39
CA ASN A 76 4.23 -8.48 13.18
C ASN A 76 5.71 -8.72 12.81
N CYS A 77 6.50 -7.64 12.83
CA CYS A 77 7.96 -7.70 12.63
C CYS A 77 8.73 -7.15 13.83
N ASP A 78 10.05 -7.15 13.74
CA ASP A 78 10.91 -6.50 14.70
C ASP A 78 11.11 -5.02 14.33
N HIS A 79 11.35 -4.17 15.31
CA HIS A 79 11.51 -2.72 15.15
C HIS A 79 12.65 -2.33 14.17
N ASP A 80 13.76 -3.02 14.19
CA ASP A 80 14.93 -2.79 13.34
C ASP A 80 14.73 -3.25 11.88
N GLU A 81 13.67 -4.00 11.59
CA GLU A 81 13.26 -4.39 10.24
C GLU A 81 12.45 -3.30 9.51
N VAL A 82 12.17 -2.17 10.18
CA VAL A 82 11.32 -1.09 9.66
C VAL A 82 12.16 0.08 9.17
N VAL A 83 12.12 0.36 7.88
CA VAL A 83 12.75 1.50 7.21
C VAL A 83 11.67 2.49 6.76
N LEU A 84 11.85 3.77 7.09
CA LEU A 84 10.95 4.83 6.63
C LEU A 84 11.43 5.35 5.28
N VAL A 85 10.52 5.37 4.30
CA VAL A 85 10.75 5.79 2.92
C VAL A 85 9.69 6.81 2.49
N GLN A 86 9.82 7.42 1.31
CA GLN A 86 8.84 8.42 0.83
C GLN A 86 7.60 7.78 0.20
N SER A 87 7.76 6.58 -0.37
CA SER A 87 6.69 5.91 -1.12
C SER A 87 6.93 4.40 -1.22
N THR A 88 5.88 3.63 -1.48
CA THR A 88 5.98 2.22 -1.86
C THR A 88 6.95 2.03 -3.03
N THR A 89 6.90 2.93 -4.02
CA THR A 89 7.78 2.88 -5.19
C THR A 89 9.25 2.95 -4.81
N GLU A 90 9.62 3.80 -3.85
CA GLU A 90 10.99 3.88 -3.34
C GLU A 90 11.40 2.57 -2.68
N GLY A 91 10.58 2.02 -1.77
CA GLY A 91 10.87 0.73 -1.11
C GLY A 91 11.11 -0.41 -2.09
N LEU A 92 10.26 -0.50 -3.15
CA LEU A 92 10.44 -1.50 -4.20
C LEU A 92 11.72 -1.26 -5.04
N ASN A 93 12.08 0.00 -5.28
CA ASN A 93 13.34 0.34 -5.94
C ASN A 93 14.57 0.11 -5.03
N MET A 94 14.43 0.16 -3.71
CA MET A 94 15.50 -0.26 -2.80
C MET A 94 15.86 -1.73 -3.03
N VAL A 95 14.87 -2.62 -3.15
CA VAL A 95 15.11 -4.03 -3.49
C VAL A 95 15.78 -4.16 -4.86
N ARG A 96 15.24 -3.47 -5.87
CA ARG A 96 15.80 -3.49 -7.23
C ARG A 96 17.25 -3.03 -7.30
N ASN A 97 17.58 -1.96 -6.58
CA ASN A 97 18.89 -1.31 -6.68
C ASN A 97 19.91 -1.90 -5.69
N GLY A 98 19.44 -2.43 -4.55
CA GLY A 98 20.28 -2.95 -3.49
C GLY A 98 20.67 -4.42 -3.68
N LEU A 99 19.85 -5.23 -4.36
CA LEU A 99 20.24 -6.60 -4.69
C LEU A 99 21.29 -6.64 -5.80
N TYR A 100 22.21 -7.59 -5.69
CA TYR A 100 23.19 -7.87 -6.74
C TYR A 100 22.53 -8.63 -7.89
N TRP A 101 22.65 -8.12 -9.11
CA TRP A 101 22.05 -8.68 -10.32
C TRP A 101 23.08 -8.95 -11.40
N GLN A 102 22.99 -10.14 -12.01
CA GLN A 102 23.77 -10.57 -13.17
C GLN A 102 22.87 -10.78 -14.38
N THR A 103 23.45 -10.71 -15.58
CA THR A 103 22.76 -11.09 -16.81
C THR A 103 22.33 -12.55 -16.74
N GLY A 104 21.06 -12.82 -16.99
CA GLY A 104 20.48 -14.17 -16.92
C GLY A 104 19.78 -14.50 -15.59
N ASP A 105 20.00 -13.71 -14.53
CA ASP A 105 19.17 -13.82 -13.31
C ASP A 105 17.69 -13.68 -13.67
N ALA A 106 16.81 -14.27 -12.87
CA ALA A 106 15.39 -14.25 -13.15
C ALA A 106 14.56 -13.73 -11.98
N ILE A 107 13.50 -13.01 -12.32
CA ILE A 107 12.48 -12.51 -11.38
C ILE A 107 11.13 -13.05 -11.81
N VAL A 108 10.38 -13.63 -10.87
CA VAL A 108 8.99 -13.97 -11.09
C VAL A 108 8.12 -12.77 -10.75
N ILE A 109 7.35 -12.32 -11.72
CA ILE A 109 6.38 -11.23 -11.58
C ILE A 109 5.02 -11.67 -12.13
N ARG A 110 3.97 -10.93 -11.82
CA ARG A 110 2.72 -11.12 -12.54
C ARG A 110 2.80 -10.43 -13.89
N GLY A 111 2.45 -11.15 -14.94
CA GLY A 111 2.27 -10.59 -16.27
C GLY A 111 1.03 -9.70 -16.36
N GLY A 112 1.03 -8.80 -17.33
CA GLY A 112 -0.12 -7.96 -17.64
C GLY A 112 -0.33 -6.77 -16.71
N ARG A 113 -1.54 -6.17 -16.79
CA ARG A 113 -1.84 -4.85 -16.23
C ARG A 113 -2.56 -4.87 -14.88
N HIS A 114 -2.60 -6.02 -14.19
CA HIS A 114 -3.13 -6.09 -12.83
C HIS A 114 -2.09 -5.74 -11.77
N GLU A 115 -0.79 -5.76 -12.13
CA GLU A 115 0.26 -5.25 -11.26
C GLU A 115 0.37 -3.73 -11.40
N HIS A 116 0.46 -3.03 -10.27
CA HIS A 116 0.63 -1.58 -10.29
C HIS A 116 2.01 -1.20 -10.84
N TYR A 117 2.11 -0.12 -11.60
CA TYR A 117 3.37 0.33 -12.20
C TYR A 117 4.50 0.53 -11.19
N ALA A 118 4.20 0.88 -9.94
CA ALA A 118 5.20 0.94 -8.87
C ALA A 118 5.93 -0.39 -8.66
N ASN A 119 5.21 -1.52 -8.84
CA ASN A 119 5.77 -2.88 -8.70
C ASN A 119 6.06 -3.58 -10.04
N TYR A 120 5.83 -2.94 -11.16
CA TYR A 120 6.09 -3.53 -12.48
C TYR A 120 7.26 -2.86 -13.19
N LEU A 121 7.22 -1.52 -13.31
CA LEU A 121 8.23 -0.76 -14.07
C LEU A 121 9.66 -0.91 -13.55
N PRO A 122 9.93 -1.00 -12.22
CA PRO A 122 11.28 -1.23 -11.74
C PRO A 122 11.92 -2.50 -12.31
N TRP A 123 11.16 -3.58 -12.40
CA TRP A 123 11.64 -4.87 -12.91
C TRP A 123 11.83 -4.86 -14.42
N VAL A 124 10.92 -4.23 -15.16
CA VAL A 124 11.08 -4.01 -16.62
C VAL A 124 12.36 -3.21 -16.89
N ALA A 125 12.58 -2.13 -16.15
CA ALA A 125 13.79 -1.31 -16.30
C ALA A 125 15.07 -2.08 -15.94
N LEU A 126 15.02 -2.98 -14.93
CA LEU A 126 16.13 -3.85 -14.58
C LEU A 126 16.45 -4.86 -15.69
N SER A 127 15.41 -5.48 -16.24
CA SER A 127 15.52 -6.38 -17.40
C SER A 127 16.21 -5.70 -18.58
N GLN A 128 15.73 -4.51 -18.94
CA GLN A 128 16.30 -3.73 -20.04
C GLN A 128 17.75 -3.31 -19.81
N LYS A 129 18.10 -2.94 -18.56
CA LYS A 129 19.44 -2.46 -18.21
C LYS A 129 20.49 -3.53 -18.03
N LYS A 130 20.11 -4.67 -17.38
CA LYS A 130 21.05 -5.70 -16.93
C LYS A 130 20.83 -7.06 -17.56
N GLY A 131 19.81 -7.22 -18.42
CA GLY A 131 19.48 -8.52 -19.03
C GLY A 131 18.89 -9.54 -18.06
N VAL A 132 18.28 -9.08 -16.98
CA VAL A 132 17.53 -9.92 -16.05
C VAL A 132 16.25 -10.42 -16.73
N GLN A 133 15.94 -11.70 -16.59
CA GLN A 133 14.78 -12.34 -17.19
C GLN A 133 13.52 -12.07 -16.36
N LEU A 134 12.46 -11.62 -16.99
CA LEU A 134 11.13 -11.53 -16.37
C LEU A 134 10.36 -12.82 -16.67
N ARG A 135 10.07 -13.61 -15.65
CA ARG A 135 9.25 -14.81 -15.71
C ARG A 135 7.83 -14.44 -15.29
N GLU A 136 6.96 -14.30 -16.25
CA GLU A 136 5.61 -13.78 -16.00
C GLU A 136 4.62 -14.87 -15.67
N LEU A 137 3.95 -14.76 -14.52
CA LEU A 137 2.78 -15.55 -14.17
C LEU A 137 1.61 -15.16 -15.07
N THR A 138 1.05 -16.14 -15.75
CA THR A 138 -0.13 -15.95 -16.59
C THR A 138 -1.38 -15.91 -15.72
N MET A 139 -2.25 -14.95 -15.98
CA MET A 139 -3.53 -14.87 -15.29
C MET A 139 -4.48 -15.97 -15.73
N THR A 140 -5.15 -16.59 -14.78
CA THR A 140 -6.16 -17.63 -15.03
C THR A 140 -7.56 -17.07 -15.26
N ASP A 141 -7.79 -15.83 -14.84
CA ASP A 141 -9.09 -15.14 -14.96
C ASP A 141 -8.95 -13.61 -15.04
N GLU A 142 -10.07 -12.93 -15.27
CA GLU A 142 -10.16 -11.46 -15.34
C GLU A 142 -9.92 -10.78 -13.96
N ASN A 143 -9.89 -11.54 -12.87
CA ASN A 143 -9.64 -11.03 -11.53
C ASN A 143 -8.15 -10.91 -11.23
N GLY A 144 -7.30 -11.53 -12.05
CA GLY A 144 -5.86 -11.48 -11.97
C GLY A 144 -5.24 -12.59 -11.10
N TYR A 145 -5.97 -13.68 -10.84
CA TYR A 145 -5.40 -14.87 -10.22
C TYR A 145 -4.43 -15.60 -11.17
N PHE A 146 -3.53 -16.35 -10.60
CA PHE A 146 -2.57 -17.20 -11.32
C PHE A 146 -2.56 -18.61 -10.70
N ASP A 147 -2.05 -19.56 -11.46
CA ASP A 147 -1.90 -20.94 -11.00
C ASP A 147 -0.63 -21.09 -10.14
N LEU A 148 -0.78 -21.61 -8.92
CA LEU A 148 0.35 -21.90 -8.03
C LEU A 148 1.29 -22.97 -8.62
N GLY A 149 0.76 -23.95 -9.36
CA GLY A 149 1.59 -24.93 -10.08
C GLY A 149 2.44 -24.30 -11.19
N GLN A 150 1.99 -23.20 -11.80
CA GLN A 150 2.84 -22.39 -12.68
C GLN A 150 3.93 -21.67 -11.89
N LEU A 151 3.61 -21.10 -10.73
CA LEU A 151 4.60 -20.46 -9.86
C LEU A 151 5.70 -21.44 -9.45
N GLU A 152 5.36 -22.67 -9.04
CA GLU A 152 6.32 -23.70 -8.66
C GLU A 152 7.31 -24.07 -9.78
N LYS A 153 6.91 -23.87 -11.03
CA LYS A 153 7.81 -24.07 -12.19
C LYS A 153 8.70 -22.84 -12.43
N LEU A 154 8.12 -21.63 -12.37
CA LEU A 154 8.81 -20.39 -12.68
C LEU A 154 9.80 -19.98 -11.60
N VAL A 155 9.56 -20.37 -10.34
CA VAL A 155 10.41 -20.02 -9.20
C VAL A 155 11.78 -20.69 -9.26
N LYS A 156 11.88 -21.87 -9.88
CA LYS A 156 13.13 -22.63 -9.94
C LYS A 156 14.26 -21.85 -10.62
N GLY A 157 15.32 -21.58 -9.88
CA GLY A 157 16.45 -20.76 -10.33
C GLY A 157 16.06 -19.31 -10.62
N SER A 158 15.02 -18.79 -9.98
CA SER A 158 14.76 -17.36 -9.89
C SER A 158 15.43 -16.80 -8.64
N GLN A 159 15.77 -15.50 -8.67
CA GLN A 159 16.35 -14.81 -7.52
C GLN A 159 15.28 -14.16 -6.65
N LEU A 160 14.19 -13.69 -7.25
CA LEU A 160 13.16 -12.94 -6.57
C LEU A 160 11.76 -13.28 -7.13
N ILE A 161 10.76 -13.26 -6.26
CA ILE A 161 9.35 -13.12 -6.60
C ILE A 161 8.91 -11.72 -6.17
N SER A 162 8.21 -10.96 -7.02
CA SER A 162 7.63 -9.66 -6.64
C SER A 162 6.15 -9.58 -7.05
N LEU A 163 5.25 -9.47 -6.05
CA LEU A 163 3.80 -9.50 -6.26
C LEU A 163 3.07 -8.53 -5.32
N SER A 164 1.96 -7.97 -5.80
CA SER A 164 1.01 -7.25 -4.93
C SER A 164 0.18 -8.22 -4.08
N HIS A 165 -0.05 -7.87 -2.81
CA HIS A 165 -0.94 -8.63 -1.91
C HIS A 165 -2.41 -8.44 -2.33
N VAL A 166 -2.83 -7.22 -2.59
CA VAL A 166 -4.18 -6.90 -3.08
C VAL A 166 -4.07 -6.12 -4.38
N LEU A 167 -4.80 -6.56 -5.39
CA LEU A 167 -4.79 -5.91 -6.69
C LEU A 167 -5.50 -4.56 -6.64
N TYR A 168 -4.80 -3.54 -7.12
CA TYR A 168 -5.27 -2.15 -7.05
C TYR A 168 -6.51 -1.88 -7.90
N ASN A 169 -6.79 -2.72 -8.90
CA ASN A 169 -7.85 -2.54 -9.89
C ASN A 169 -9.05 -3.46 -9.69
N THR A 170 -8.87 -4.70 -9.28
CA THR A 170 -9.98 -5.66 -9.07
C THR A 170 -10.31 -5.88 -7.60
N GLY A 171 -9.38 -5.54 -6.70
CA GLY A 171 -9.54 -5.79 -5.27
C GLY A 171 -9.35 -7.27 -4.86
N ALA A 172 -8.88 -8.11 -5.78
CA ALA A 172 -8.60 -9.50 -5.49
C ALA A 172 -7.41 -9.63 -4.52
N ILE A 173 -7.56 -10.46 -3.50
CA ILE A 173 -6.52 -10.77 -2.51
C ILE A 173 -5.71 -11.97 -3.06
N MET A 174 -4.41 -11.79 -3.17
CA MET A 174 -3.51 -12.83 -3.67
C MET A 174 -3.08 -13.77 -2.53
N PRO A 175 -2.81 -15.05 -2.84
CA PRO A 175 -2.43 -16.08 -1.87
C PRO A 175 -0.96 -15.94 -1.45
N ILE A 176 -0.60 -14.81 -0.82
CA ILE A 176 0.81 -14.48 -0.53
C ILE A 176 1.47 -15.39 0.51
N GLU A 177 0.69 -16.05 1.39
CA GLU A 177 1.23 -17.04 2.33
C GLU A 177 1.70 -18.30 1.59
N GLU A 178 0.91 -18.78 0.64
CA GLU A 178 1.28 -19.90 -0.25
C GLU A 178 2.47 -19.54 -1.14
N VAL A 179 2.49 -18.31 -1.67
CA VAL A 179 3.64 -17.79 -2.44
C VAL A 179 4.90 -17.77 -1.58
N GLY A 180 4.80 -17.28 -0.34
CA GLY A 180 5.94 -17.24 0.59
C GLY A 180 6.47 -18.64 0.93
N ARG A 181 5.58 -19.63 1.13
CA ARG A 181 5.98 -21.03 1.33
C ARG A 181 6.74 -21.57 0.11
N ILE A 182 6.21 -21.35 -1.11
CA ILE A 182 6.87 -21.77 -2.35
C ILE A 182 8.24 -21.07 -2.51
N ALA A 183 8.33 -19.78 -2.20
CA ALA A 183 9.58 -19.03 -2.23
C ALA A 183 10.62 -19.62 -1.27
N GLN A 184 10.22 -19.92 -0.04
CA GLN A 184 11.08 -20.50 0.98
C GLN A 184 11.56 -21.91 0.59
N GLU A 185 10.68 -22.75 0.06
CA GLU A 185 11.02 -24.12 -0.38
C GLU A 185 12.02 -24.15 -1.55
N ASN A 186 12.15 -23.05 -2.30
CA ASN A 186 13.05 -22.90 -3.44
C ASN A 186 14.24 -21.96 -3.19
N ASP A 187 14.41 -21.46 -1.96
CA ASP A 187 15.47 -20.50 -1.57
C ASP A 187 15.45 -19.23 -2.44
N VAL A 188 14.25 -18.70 -2.69
CA VAL A 188 14.01 -17.51 -3.51
C VAL A 188 13.51 -16.35 -2.65
N LEU A 189 14.04 -15.15 -2.86
CA LEU A 189 13.60 -13.95 -2.16
C LEU A 189 12.15 -13.59 -2.54
N PHE A 190 11.39 -13.05 -1.58
CA PHE A 190 10.01 -12.65 -1.82
C PHE A 190 9.78 -11.20 -1.40
N CYS A 191 9.32 -10.37 -2.34
CA CYS A 191 8.96 -8.96 -2.16
C CYS A 191 7.46 -8.76 -2.37
N VAL A 192 6.81 -8.08 -1.42
CA VAL A 192 5.36 -7.85 -1.42
C VAL A 192 5.06 -6.35 -1.54
N ASP A 193 4.26 -5.97 -2.54
CA ASP A 193 3.58 -4.67 -2.57
C ASP A 193 2.29 -4.77 -1.76
N ALA A 194 2.30 -4.19 -0.55
CA ALA A 194 1.15 -4.18 0.36
C ALA A 194 0.36 -2.86 0.31
N ALA A 195 0.51 -2.06 -0.75
CA ALA A 195 -0.09 -0.72 -0.86
C ALA A 195 -1.62 -0.70 -0.80
N GLN A 196 -2.30 -1.81 -1.05
CA GLN A 196 -3.76 -1.91 -0.98
C GLN A 196 -4.24 -2.80 0.18
N SER A 197 -3.35 -3.32 1.02
CA SER A 197 -3.69 -4.20 2.13
C SER A 197 -3.34 -3.64 3.51
N ALA A 198 -2.19 -2.95 3.64
CA ALA A 198 -1.76 -2.39 4.92
C ALA A 198 -2.75 -1.34 5.43
N GLY A 199 -3.37 -1.62 6.59
CA GLY A 199 -4.42 -0.80 7.19
C GLY A 199 -5.85 -1.32 7.00
N THR A 200 -6.09 -2.35 6.16
CA THR A 200 -7.42 -2.93 5.94
C THR A 200 -7.45 -4.45 6.04
N ILE A 201 -6.31 -5.10 5.98
CA ILE A 201 -6.16 -6.55 6.13
C ILE A 201 -5.04 -6.76 7.14
N SER A 202 -5.22 -7.67 8.09
CA SER A 202 -4.15 -8.06 9.01
C SER A 202 -2.98 -8.67 8.23
N ILE A 203 -1.79 -8.16 8.51
CA ILE A 203 -0.55 -8.60 7.87
C ILE A 203 0.35 -9.20 8.95
N ASP A 204 0.86 -10.38 8.68
CA ASP A 204 1.87 -11.05 9.48
C ASP A 204 3.03 -11.45 8.57
N VAL A 205 4.10 -10.65 8.56
CA VAL A 205 5.25 -10.89 7.67
C VAL A 205 5.97 -12.18 7.99
N LYS A 206 5.93 -12.63 9.27
CA LYS A 206 6.54 -13.90 9.69
C LYS A 206 5.78 -15.10 9.12
N LYS A 207 4.44 -15.01 9.07
CA LYS A 207 3.56 -16.02 8.47
C LYS A 207 3.63 -16.01 6.94
N ILE A 208 3.67 -14.83 6.34
CA ILE A 208 3.86 -14.66 4.89
C ILE A 208 5.24 -15.18 4.45
N GLY A 209 6.26 -15.03 5.28
CA GLY A 209 7.62 -15.43 4.96
C GLY A 209 8.28 -14.55 3.90
N CYS A 210 7.81 -13.30 3.72
CA CYS A 210 8.44 -12.37 2.77
C CYS A 210 9.74 -11.80 3.33
N HIS A 211 10.66 -11.48 2.44
CA HIS A 211 11.92 -10.82 2.75
C HIS A 211 11.80 -9.30 2.74
N PHE A 212 10.94 -8.80 1.85
CA PHE A 212 10.70 -7.38 1.65
C PHE A 212 9.21 -7.10 1.52
N MET A 213 8.78 -5.95 2.06
CA MET A 213 7.42 -5.45 1.87
C MET A 213 7.44 -3.93 1.82
N ALA A 214 6.59 -3.33 0.97
CA ALA A 214 6.44 -1.88 0.95
C ALA A 214 4.97 -1.47 0.92
N PHE A 215 4.63 -0.37 1.64
CA PHE A 215 3.29 0.22 1.64
C PHE A 215 3.31 1.70 2.02
N PRO A 216 2.37 2.53 1.50
CA PRO A 216 2.36 3.96 1.76
C PRO A 216 1.57 4.31 3.02
N GLY A 217 1.91 5.43 3.66
CA GLY A 217 1.14 5.99 4.78
C GLY A 217 -0.21 6.57 4.35
N PHE A 218 -0.33 7.10 3.13
CA PHE A 218 -1.41 7.98 2.69
C PHE A 218 -2.65 7.29 2.08
N LYS A 219 -2.72 5.96 2.10
CA LYS A 219 -3.90 5.22 1.63
C LYS A 219 -4.72 4.75 2.84
N TRP A 220 -4.75 3.48 3.08
CA TRP A 220 -5.57 2.84 4.10
C TRP A 220 -5.12 3.12 5.55
N LEU A 221 -3.92 3.68 5.72
CA LEU A 221 -3.46 4.19 7.03
C LEU A 221 -3.90 5.64 7.29
N CYS A 222 -4.49 6.34 6.31
CA CYS A 222 -4.95 7.72 6.41
C CYS A 222 -3.86 8.73 6.82
N GLY A 223 -2.58 8.39 6.65
CA GLY A 223 -1.44 9.26 6.96
C GLY A 223 -1.17 10.28 5.85
N PRO A 224 -0.18 11.15 6.03
CA PRO A 224 0.21 12.13 5.01
C PRO A 224 0.95 11.48 3.84
N THR A 225 1.00 12.20 2.71
CA THR A 225 1.86 11.86 1.58
C THR A 225 3.33 12.13 1.91
N GLY A 226 4.25 11.50 1.15
CA GLY A 226 5.69 11.70 1.32
C GLY A 226 6.30 10.93 2.51
N ILE A 227 5.55 9.96 3.06
CA ILE A 227 6.05 8.98 4.01
C ILE A 227 5.39 7.61 3.76
N ALA A 228 6.21 6.57 3.83
CA ALA A 228 5.84 5.18 3.59
C ALA A 228 6.76 4.25 4.39
N VAL A 229 6.46 2.97 4.33
CA VAL A 229 7.17 1.92 5.04
C VAL A 229 7.82 0.97 4.04
N PHE A 230 9.07 0.63 4.31
CA PHE A 230 9.76 -0.49 3.73
C PHE A 230 10.16 -1.45 4.85
N TYR A 231 9.70 -2.68 4.77
CA TYR A 231 10.10 -3.79 5.62
C TYR A 231 11.22 -4.56 4.94
N CYS A 232 12.29 -4.78 5.66
CA CYS A 232 13.39 -5.66 5.27
C CYS A 232 13.62 -6.67 6.39
N SER A 233 13.44 -7.96 6.11
CA SER A 233 13.67 -9.00 7.11
C SER A 233 15.13 -9.10 7.49
N LYS A 234 15.43 -9.46 8.74
CA LYS A 234 16.81 -9.68 9.23
C LYS A 234 17.59 -10.65 8.36
N LYS A 235 16.92 -11.63 7.77
CA LYS A 235 17.54 -12.59 6.84
C LYS A 235 18.05 -11.95 5.55
N ALA A 236 17.50 -10.80 5.19
CA ALA A 236 17.84 -10.08 3.96
C ALA A 236 18.76 -8.86 4.19
N PHE A 237 19.13 -8.53 5.44
CA PHE A 237 19.94 -7.35 5.75
C PHE A 237 21.27 -7.33 4.99
N GLU A 238 21.97 -8.45 4.97
CA GLU A 238 23.28 -8.56 4.32
C GLU A 238 23.20 -8.77 2.80
N LEU A 239 22.00 -9.02 2.27
CA LEU A 239 21.78 -9.18 0.84
C LEU A 239 21.50 -7.85 0.13
N LEU A 240 21.21 -6.80 0.90
CA LEU A 240 20.78 -5.51 0.39
C LEU A 240 21.85 -4.44 0.61
N ASP A 241 22.58 -4.12 -0.45
CA ASP A 241 23.49 -2.97 -0.43
C ASP A 241 22.68 -1.66 -0.37
N PRO A 242 23.11 -0.65 0.39
CA PRO A 242 22.43 0.64 0.41
C PRO A 242 22.40 1.25 -1.00
N PRO A 243 21.21 1.49 -1.58
CA PRO A 243 21.12 2.08 -2.92
C PRO A 243 21.50 3.56 -2.94
N GLU A 244 21.48 4.20 -1.79
CA GLU A 244 21.87 5.59 -1.56
C GLU A 244 22.78 5.66 -0.32
N ILE A 245 23.81 6.49 -0.36
CA ILE A 245 24.80 6.64 0.71
C ILE A 245 24.84 8.12 1.13
N GLY A 246 24.81 8.37 2.43
CA GLY A 246 24.89 9.72 2.98
C GLY A 246 25.20 9.72 4.47
N GLY A 247 25.24 10.91 5.07
CA GLY A 247 25.65 11.10 6.46
C GLY A 247 24.77 10.44 7.51
N GLU A 248 23.49 10.15 7.15
CA GLU A 248 22.54 9.47 8.05
C GLU A 248 22.64 7.93 7.98
N SER A 249 23.37 7.39 6.99
CA SER A 249 23.48 5.94 6.75
C SER A 249 24.89 5.39 6.89
N SER A 250 25.90 6.26 6.94
CA SER A 250 27.31 5.85 6.86
C SER A 250 28.23 6.81 7.57
N THR A 251 29.38 6.31 7.99
CA THR A 251 30.50 7.08 8.55
C THR A 251 31.70 7.01 7.62
N LEU A 252 32.61 7.98 7.73
CA LEU A 252 33.86 8.06 6.98
C LEU A 252 35.05 8.07 7.95
N SER A 253 35.99 7.16 7.76
CA SER A 253 37.26 7.17 8.52
C SER A 253 38.22 8.23 7.98
N GLU A 254 39.30 8.53 8.73
CA GLU A 254 40.41 9.39 8.28
C GLU A 254 41.09 8.88 7.00
N GLN A 255 41.02 7.56 6.75
CA GLN A 255 41.58 6.92 5.56
C GLN A 255 40.61 6.90 4.38
N ASN A 256 39.51 7.64 4.45
CA ASN A 256 38.41 7.66 3.46
C ASN A 256 37.74 6.29 3.24
N ILE A 257 37.66 5.45 4.29
CA ILE A 257 36.91 4.19 4.24
C ILE A 257 35.48 4.46 4.74
N ILE A 258 34.50 4.12 3.90
CA ILE A 258 33.07 4.21 4.24
C ILE A 258 32.69 2.97 5.06
N THR A 259 32.00 3.19 6.18
CA THR A 259 31.39 2.14 6.99
C THR A 259 29.90 2.45 7.12
N HIS A 260 29.05 1.51 6.69
CA HIS A 260 27.60 1.66 6.82
C HIS A 260 27.16 1.43 8.26
N LEU A 261 26.15 2.18 8.68
CA LEU A 261 25.48 1.98 9.96
C LEU A 261 24.64 0.68 9.93
N ASP A 262 24.21 0.24 11.11
CA ASP A 262 23.29 -0.89 11.22
C ASP A 262 21.88 -0.53 10.71
N MET A 263 21.07 -1.56 10.45
CA MET A 263 19.67 -1.38 10.11
C MET A 263 18.89 -0.74 11.26
N PRO A 264 17.90 0.10 11.02
CA PRO A 264 17.40 0.54 9.69
C PRO A 264 18.14 1.76 9.12
N ALA A 265 19.08 2.38 9.86
CA ALA A 265 19.80 3.60 9.45
C ALA A 265 20.57 3.37 8.14
N ARG A 266 21.16 2.19 7.96
CA ARG A 266 21.90 1.79 6.74
C ARG A 266 21.16 2.12 5.43
N LEU A 267 19.84 2.03 5.40
CA LEU A 267 19.02 2.31 4.21
C LEU A 267 18.41 3.71 4.22
N GLN A 268 18.89 4.61 5.05
CA GLN A 268 18.31 5.94 5.24
C GLN A 268 19.39 7.03 5.08
N ALA A 269 19.72 7.39 3.83
CA ALA A 269 20.89 8.20 3.50
C ALA A 269 20.83 9.67 3.95
N GLY A 270 19.65 10.27 4.10
CA GLY A 270 19.48 11.69 4.44
C GLY A 270 18.33 11.94 5.41
N PHE A 271 18.06 13.18 5.74
CA PHE A 271 16.97 13.58 6.64
C PHE A 271 15.60 13.06 6.15
N ARG A 272 14.75 12.71 7.10
CA ARG A 272 13.40 12.18 6.84
C ARG A 272 12.39 13.31 6.76
N ASN A 273 11.22 12.97 6.26
CA ASN A 273 10.02 13.82 6.39
C ASN A 273 9.52 13.74 7.83
N PHE A 274 10.16 14.45 8.77
CA PHE A 274 9.80 14.42 10.20
C PHE A 274 8.37 14.88 10.46
N PRO A 275 7.85 15.96 9.84
CA PRO A 275 6.43 16.30 9.98
C PRO A 275 5.51 15.18 9.48
N GLY A 276 5.90 14.51 8.38
CA GLY A 276 5.19 13.32 7.87
C GLY A 276 5.25 12.15 8.84
N ALA A 277 6.39 11.94 9.53
CA ALA A 277 6.53 10.91 10.56
C ALA A 277 5.59 11.17 11.74
N ALA A 278 5.49 12.42 12.22
CA ALA A 278 4.54 12.81 13.26
C ALA A 278 3.09 12.56 12.84
N GLY A 279 2.75 12.85 11.58
CA GLY A 279 1.44 12.53 11.01
C GLY A 279 1.18 11.05 10.89
N LEU A 280 2.13 10.26 10.39
CA LEU A 280 1.96 8.81 10.25
C LEU A 280 1.87 8.10 11.61
N GLU A 281 2.64 8.54 12.61
CA GLU A 281 2.52 8.04 13.98
C GLU A 281 1.11 8.25 14.54
N ALA A 282 0.60 9.47 14.42
CA ALA A 282 -0.75 9.81 14.88
C ALA A 282 -1.83 9.01 14.13
N SER A 283 -1.70 8.85 12.81
CA SER A 283 -2.58 8.01 12.00
C SER A 283 -2.53 6.54 12.43
N LEU A 284 -1.34 5.98 12.65
CA LEU A 284 -1.20 4.59 13.10
C LEU A 284 -1.81 4.38 14.48
N ARG A 285 -1.59 5.29 15.42
CA ARG A 285 -2.22 5.27 16.73
C ARG A 285 -3.75 5.28 16.61
N TYR A 286 -4.28 6.11 15.71
CA TYR A 286 -5.71 6.19 15.42
C TYR A 286 -6.25 4.87 14.83
N ILE A 287 -5.63 4.33 13.79
CA ILE A 287 -6.01 3.09 13.11
C ILE A 287 -5.90 1.87 14.05
N LEU A 288 -4.80 1.75 14.79
CA LEU A 288 -4.59 0.64 15.73
C LEU A 288 -5.56 0.68 16.92
N ARG A 289 -5.95 1.87 17.38
CA ARG A 289 -6.99 2.03 18.42
C ARG A 289 -8.35 1.51 17.94
N ILE A 290 -8.70 1.73 16.67
CA ILE A 290 -9.91 1.19 16.06
C ILE A 290 -9.78 -0.33 15.89
N GLY A 291 -8.64 -0.79 15.39
CA GLY A 291 -8.31 -2.17 15.11
C GLY A 291 -8.60 -2.56 13.66
N ILE A 292 -7.62 -3.22 13.03
CA ILE A 292 -7.65 -3.57 11.60
C ILE A 292 -8.87 -4.43 11.24
N GLU A 293 -9.20 -5.43 12.06
CA GLU A 293 -10.34 -6.31 11.80
C GLU A 293 -11.69 -5.57 11.85
N ARG A 294 -11.82 -4.59 12.74
CA ARG A 294 -13.05 -3.76 12.79
C ARG A 294 -13.14 -2.86 11.58
N ILE A 295 -12.03 -2.25 11.16
CA ILE A 295 -11.94 -1.45 9.93
C ILE A 295 -12.29 -2.32 8.72
N ARG A 296 -11.70 -3.53 8.63
CA ARG A 296 -12.02 -4.49 7.57
C ARG A 296 -13.51 -4.80 7.53
N LYS A 297 -14.09 -5.18 8.66
CA LYS A 297 -15.53 -5.50 8.76
C LYS A 297 -16.41 -4.33 8.30
N LYS A 298 -16.10 -3.11 8.75
CA LYS A 298 -16.83 -1.88 8.35
C LYS A 298 -16.72 -1.65 6.84
N ASN A 299 -15.51 -1.68 6.31
CA ASN A 299 -15.23 -1.44 4.90
C ASN A 299 -15.90 -2.50 4.01
N MET A 300 -15.84 -3.77 4.40
CA MET A 300 -16.47 -4.88 3.66
C MET A 300 -17.99 -4.76 3.64
N ASN A 301 -18.62 -4.31 4.73
CA ASN A 301 -20.08 -4.11 4.76
C ASN A 301 -20.51 -3.01 3.78
N VAL A 302 -19.84 -1.86 3.76
CA VAL A 302 -20.13 -0.78 2.79
C VAL A 302 -19.89 -1.25 1.35
N ALA A 303 -18.77 -1.96 1.12
CA ALA A 303 -18.43 -2.50 -0.19
C ALA A 303 -19.44 -3.55 -0.68
N ARG A 304 -19.96 -4.40 0.22
CA ARG A 304 -21.00 -5.40 -0.08
C ARG A 304 -22.28 -4.74 -0.58
N ILE A 305 -22.78 -3.74 0.16
CA ILE A 305 -24.00 -3.00 -0.23
C ILE A 305 -23.82 -2.35 -1.60
N LEU A 306 -22.71 -1.63 -1.79
CA LEU A 306 -22.40 -1.00 -3.07
C LEU A 306 -22.33 -2.03 -4.21
N ARG A 307 -21.68 -3.17 -4.00
CA ARG A 307 -21.56 -4.24 -5.00
C ARG A 307 -22.90 -4.85 -5.35
N GLU A 308 -23.73 -5.15 -4.35
CA GLU A 308 -25.06 -5.72 -4.53
C GLU A 308 -25.99 -4.79 -5.34
N GLU A 309 -26.00 -3.50 -5.02
CA GLU A 309 -26.82 -2.53 -5.74
C GLU A 309 -26.33 -2.27 -7.17
N LEU A 310 -25.02 -2.15 -7.36
CA LEU A 310 -24.42 -2.00 -8.70
C LEU A 310 -24.66 -3.24 -9.57
N SER A 311 -24.63 -4.45 -9.01
CA SER A 311 -24.85 -5.69 -9.77
C SER A 311 -26.28 -5.82 -10.32
N ARG A 312 -27.25 -5.08 -9.77
CA ARG A 312 -28.65 -5.01 -10.25
C ARG A 312 -28.83 -4.09 -11.47
N ILE A 313 -27.80 -3.33 -11.85
CA ILE A 313 -27.85 -2.43 -13.00
C ILE A 313 -27.43 -3.22 -14.26
N PRO A 314 -28.34 -3.49 -15.22
CA PRO A 314 -28.03 -4.36 -16.37
C PRO A 314 -26.92 -3.84 -17.28
N ALA A 315 -26.67 -2.52 -17.25
CA ALA A 315 -25.66 -1.86 -18.07
C ALA A 315 -24.24 -1.96 -17.50
N ILE A 316 -24.03 -2.74 -16.40
CA ILE A 316 -22.76 -2.86 -15.69
C ILE A 316 -22.21 -4.29 -15.75
N LYS A 317 -20.91 -4.41 -15.97
CA LYS A 317 -20.12 -5.63 -15.69
C LYS A 317 -19.34 -5.42 -14.40
N MET A 318 -19.54 -6.29 -13.41
CA MET A 318 -18.76 -6.29 -12.17
C MET A 318 -17.41 -7.01 -12.37
N TYR A 319 -16.38 -6.56 -11.64
CA TYR A 319 -15.06 -7.19 -11.55
C TYR A 319 -14.74 -7.51 -10.09
N GLY A 320 -13.71 -8.33 -9.89
CA GLY A 320 -13.30 -8.85 -8.59
C GLY A 320 -13.95 -10.19 -8.26
N PRO A 321 -13.34 -10.98 -7.38
CA PRO A 321 -13.77 -12.34 -7.08
C PRO A 321 -15.22 -12.41 -6.57
N ASP A 322 -15.92 -13.49 -6.90
CA ASP A 322 -17.26 -13.76 -6.33
C ASP A 322 -17.15 -14.27 -4.88
N ASP A 323 -16.09 -15.01 -4.58
CA ASP A 323 -15.76 -15.46 -3.23
C ASP A 323 -15.36 -14.27 -2.34
N GLU A 324 -16.15 -14.02 -1.32
CA GLU A 324 -15.95 -12.89 -0.38
C GLU A 324 -14.63 -13.01 0.39
N SER A 325 -14.17 -14.21 0.68
CA SER A 325 -12.90 -14.45 1.37
C SER A 325 -11.68 -13.96 0.56
N LYS A 326 -11.84 -13.92 -0.76
CA LYS A 326 -10.81 -13.48 -1.71
C LYS A 326 -10.95 -12.01 -2.13
N ARG A 327 -11.88 -11.26 -1.52
CA ARG A 327 -12.13 -9.84 -1.82
C ARG A 327 -11.58 -8.91 -0.75
N SER A 328 -11.04 -7.79 -1.19
CA SER A 328 -10.90 -6.59 -0.37
C SER A 328 -12.17 -5.72 -0.46
N SER A 329 -12.18 -4.58 0.23
CA SER A 329 -13.26 -3.60 0.12
C SER A 329 -13.25 -2.77 -1.18
N ILE A 330 -12.38 -3.08 -2.12
CA ILE A 330 -12.34 -2.45 -3.45
C ILE A 330 -13.49 -3.01 -4.29
N VAL A 331 -14.35 -2.13 -4.80
CA VAL A 331 -15.47 -2.47 -5.70
C VAL A 331 -15.17 -1.91 -7.08
N THR A 332 -15.13 -2.78 -8.08
CA THR A 332 -14.80 -2.40 -9.45
C THR A 332 -15.87 -2.84 -10.41
N PHE A 333 -16.30 -1.93 -11.28
CA PHE A 333 -17.32 -2.17 -12.28
C PHE A 333 -17.03 -1.41 -13.58
N MET A 334 -17.51 -1.93 -14.68
CA MET A 334 -17.38 -1.29 -16.00
C MET A 334 -18.75 -1.09 -16.62
N PRO A 335 -19.11 0.16 -16.99
CA PRO A 335 -20.29 0.41 -17.80
C PRO A 335 -20.09 -0.21 -19.19
N GLN A 336 -21.12 -0.93 -19.70
CA GLN A 336 -20.99 -1.66 -20.96
C GLN A 336 -21.11 -0.76 -22.19
N LYS A 337 -21.86 0.36 -22.08
CA LYS A 337 -22.18 1.27 -23.19
C LYS A 337 -21.67 2.70 -22.99
N ALA A 338 -21.02 3.01 -21.87
CA ALA A 338 -20.50 4.33 -21.54
C ALA A 338 -19.00 4.28 -21.26
N ASP A 339 -18.32 5.40 -21.43
CA ASP A 339 -16.91 5.54 -21.06
C ASP A 339 -16.76 5.70 -19.55
N SER A 340 -15.88 4.89 -18.94
CA SER A 340 -15.63 4.89 -17.49
C SER A 340 -15.07 6.22 -16.98
N LEU A 341 -14.24 6.93 -17.75
CA LEU A 341 -13.73 8.25 -17.38
C LEU A 341 -14.83 9.31 -17.42
N ALA A 342 -15.68 9.26 -18.44
CA ALA A 342 -16.81 10.17 -18.54
C ALA A 342 -17.78 9.98 -17.38
N LEU A 343 -18.07 8.72 -17.02
CA LEU A 343 -18.92 8.40 -15.87
C LEU A 343 -18.33 8.93 -14.55
N VAL A 344 -17.04 8.70 -14.29
CA VAL A 344 -16.37 9.23 -13.10
C VAL A 344 -16.47 10.75 -13.03
N ARG A 345 -16.26 11.47 -14.15
CA ARG A 345 -16.39 12.93 -14.20
C ARG A 345 -17.82 13.43 -13.94
N GLN A 346 -18.82 12.68 -14.35
CA GLN A 346 -20.23 13.02 -14.07
C GLN A 346 -20.60 12.76 -12.62
N LEU A 347 -20.12 11.64 -12.04
CA LEU A 347 -20.29 11.33 -10.62
C LEU A 347 -19.63 12.42 -9.75
N GLU A 348 -18.44 12.91 -10.13
CA GLU A 348 -17.75 13.99 -9.39
C GLU A 348 -18.57 15.30 -9.40
N LYS A 349 -19.27 15.65 -10.50
CA LYS A 349 -20.20 16.78 -10.52
C LYS A 349 -21.36 16.60 -9.52
N ASN A 350 -21.76 15.36 -9.28
CA ASN A 350 -22.74 14.97 -8.27
C ASN A 350 -22.12 14.75 -6.87
N ARG A 351 -20.88 15.22 -6.67
CA ARG A 351 -20.13 15.10 -5.41
C ARG A 351 -19.87 13.65 -4.96
N VAL A 352 -19.74 12.73 -5.91
CA VAL A 352 -19.31 11.34 -5.67
C VAL A 352 -17.96 11.14 -6.34
N ILE A 353 -16.91 10.98 -5.53
CA ILE A 353 -15.52 10.84 -6.01
C ILE A 353 -15.12 9.37 -6.04
N LEU A 354 -15.01 8.84 -7.25
CA LEU A 354 -14.50 7.52 -7.61
C LEU A 354 -13.28 7.66 -8.52
N ALA A 355 -12.72 6.54 -9.00
CA ALA A 355 -11.60 6.57 -9.94
C ALA A 355 -11.80 5.60 -11.11
N ALA A 356 -11.32 5.94 -12.30
CA ALA A 356 -11.17 5.00 -13.39
C ALA A 356 -9.77 4.35 -13.33
N ARG A 357 -9.71 3.02 -13.47
CA ARG A 357 -8.46 2.23 -13.42
C ARG A 357 -8.38 1.27 -14.58
N ASP A 358 -7.17 1.08 -15.09
CA ASP A 358 -6.87 0.10 -16.13
C ASP A 358 -7.10 -1.33 -15.59
N ILE A 359 -7.85 -2.14 -16.33
CA ILE A 359 -8.14 -3.54 -16.03
C ILE A 359 -7.55 -4.50 -17.07
N GLY A 360 -6.65 -4.00 -17.93
CA GLY A 360 -6.05 -4.74 -19.01
C GLY A 360 -6.75 -4.54 -20.37
N GLY A 361 -6.07 -4.90 -21.44
CA GLY A 361 -6.60 -4.81 -22.81
C GLY A 361 -7.00 -3.41 -23.27
N GLY A 362 -6.42 -2.34 -22.69
CA GLY A 362 -6.78 -0.95 -22.98
C GLY A 362 -8.12 -0.50 -22.39
N LYS A 363 -8.77 -1.34 -21.57
CA LYS A 363 -10.07 -1.05 -20.95
C LYS A 363 -9.88 -0.40 -19.58
N LYS A 364 -10.77 0.54 -19.26
CA LYS A 364 -10.86 1.15 -17.94
C LYS A 364 -12.17 0.79 -17.25
N ALA A 365 -12.10 0.46 -15.98
CA ALA A 365 -13.24 0.25 -15.11
C ALA A 365 -13.31 1.33 -14.03
N VAL A 366 -14.49 1.59 -13.51
CA VAL A 366 -14.70 2.46 -12.36
C VAL A 366 -14.39 1.69 -11.10
N ARG A 367 -13.60 2.30 -10.21
CA ARG A 367 -13.21 1.72 -8.93
C ARG A 367 -13.71 2.60 -7.79
N ALA A 368 -14.47 2.03 -6.89
CA ALA A 368 -14.81 2.59 -5.60
C ALA A 368 -14.00 1.90 -4.50
N THR A 369 -13.48 2.67 -3.57
CA THR A 369 -12.68 2.19 -2.44
C THR A 369 -13.18 2.84 -1.15
N PRO A 370 -14.30 2.36 -0.58
CA PRO A 370 -14.83 2.86 0.69
C PRO A 370 -13.86 2.59 1.83
N HIS A 371 -13.86 3.46 2.84
CA HIS A 371 -13.06 3.34 4.04
C HIS A 371 -13.89 3.61 5.30
N LEU A 372 -13.28 3.51 6.47
CA LEU A 372 -13.89 3.53 7.80
C LEU A 372 -14.92 4.65 8.03
N PHE A 373 -14.78 5.79 7.36
CA PHE A 373 -15.69 6.94 7.48
C PHE A 373 -16.87 6.91 6.48
N ASN A 374 -16.89 5.97 5.52
CA ASN A 374 -18.01 5.86 4.60
C ASN A 374 -19.21 5.13 5.25
N SER A 375 -20.42 5.58 4.92
CA SER A 375 -21.66 4.98 5.41
C SER A 375 -22.29 4.03 4.39
N GLU A 376 -23.20 3.19 4.86
CA GLU A 376 -24.02 2.31 4.02
C GLU A 376 -24.94 3.12 3.10
N GLU A 377 -25.49 4.24 3.61
CA GLU A 377 -26.29 5.18 2.85
C GLU A 377 -25.50 5.79 1.68
N GLU A 378 -24.22 6.15 1.88
CA GLU A 378 -23.35 6.62 0.80
C GLU A 378 -23.13 5.57 -0.29
N ALA A 379 -23.10 4.28 0.05
CA ALA A 379 -23.03 3.21 -0.93
C ALA A 379 -24.29 3.18 -1.80
N SER A 380 -25.47 3.26 -1.19
CA SER A 380 -26.75 3.28 -1.88
C SER A 380 -26.93 4.54 -2.75
N ILE A 381 -26.58 5.71 -2.23
CA ILE A 381 -26.60 6.97 -3.00
C ILE A 381 -25.67 6.87 -4.22
N THR A 382 -24.45 6.33 -4.04
CA THR A 382 -23.49 6.14 -5.13
C THR A 382 -24.07 5.23 -6.22
N ALA A 383 -24.67 4.10 -5.85
CA ALA A 383 -25.28 3.18 -6.80
C ALA A 383 -26.49 3.81 -7.54
N SER A 384 -27.29 4.62 -6.83
CA SER A 384 -28.39 5.36 -7.46
C SER A 384 -27.90 6.35 -8.52
N HIS A 385 -26.88 7.16 -8.19
CA HIS A 385 -26.28 8.09 -9.18
C HIS A 385 -25.72 7.35 -10.39
N VAL A 386 -25.08 6.19 -10.18
CA VAL A 386 -24.57 5.36 -11.30
C VAL A 386 -25.74 4.88 -12.18
N ARG A 387 -26.84 4.42 -11.57
CA ARG A 387 -28.04 3.97 -12.28
C ARG A 387 -28.63 5.11 -13.12
N ASP A 388 -28.82 6.27 -12.51
CA ASP A 388 -29.45 7.44 -13.16
C ASP A 388 -28.62 7.95 -14.35
N LEU A 389 -27.29 7.82 -14.28
CA LEU A 389 -26.37 8.24 -15.34
C LEU A 389 -26.22 7.22 -16.49
N LEU A 390 -26.61 5.97 -16.25
CA LEU A 390 -26.50 4.91 -17.29
C LEU A 390 -27.85 4.59 -17.96
N GLY A 391 -28.99 5.09 -17.44
CA GLY A 391 -30.33 4.94 -17.96
C GLY A 391 -30.96 3.65 -17.50
#